data_834f9069304ca00cf9640985566058e9
#
_entry.id   834f9069304ca00cf9640985566058e9
#
_cell.length_a   1.000
_cell.length_b   1.000
_cell.length_c   1.000
_cell.angle_alpha   90.00
_cell.angle_beta   90.00
_cell.angle_gamma   90.00
#
_symmetry.space_group_name_H-M   'P 1'
#
loop_
_entity.id
_entity.type
_entity.pdbx_description
1 polymer ?
#
loop_
_entity_poly.entity_id
_entity_poly.type
_entity_poly.pdbx_seq_one_letter_code
_entity_poly.pdbx_strand_id
1 'polypeptide(L)'
;MEILKKYKKFLLVFSIISCIILLLFYDALMPNVKLPIFQPAMVNFELVDSTIQHHKKFHRIADFSLTNQNGKTISHLDFKGKIYVADFFFTTCPTICIDMTDNMLKVQKEIKNNPNIMLLSHSVTPKIDSVPKLKKYALEKGVIDTKWHLVTGDKKEIYELARKSYLAVKASGDGGPFDMIHTENFI
;
A
#
# COMPACT_ATOMS: atom_id res chain seq x y z
N MET A 1 -14.71 50.60 31.24
CA MET A 1 -15.64 50.38 30.09
C MET A 1 -15.49 51.41 28.98
N GLU A 2 -15.14 52.67 29.29
CA GLU A 2 -14.94 53.76 28.29
C GLU A 2 -13.70 53.57 27.39
N ILE A 3 -12.58 53.04 27.92
CA ILE A 3 -11.36 52.79 27.16
C ILE A 3 -11.59 51.81 26.00
N LEU A 4 -12.36 50.74 26.23
CA LEU A 4 -12.74 49.79 25.22
C LEU A 4 -13.59 50.36 24.06
N LYS A 5 -14.47 51.34 24.41
CA LYS A 5 -15.26 52.05 23.39
C LYS A 5 -14.39 52.97 22.53
N LYS A 6 -13.42 53.67 23.13
CA LYS A 6 -12.49 54.57 22.43
C LYS A 6 -11.62 53.82 21.40
N TYR A 7 -11.18 52.59 21.73
CA TYR A 7 -10.26 51.82 20.86
C TYR A 7 -11.01 50.71 20.10
N LYS A 8 -12.33 50.67 20.07
CA LYS A 8 -13.11 49.61 19.45
C LYS A 8 -12.67 49.34 17.98
N LYS A 9 -12.51 50.40 17.16
CA LYS A 9 -12.11 50.23 15.75
C LYS A 9 -10.69 49.67 15.63
N PHE A 10 -9.74 50.17 16.47
CA PHE A 10 -8.38 49.66 16.49
C PHE A 10 -8.31 48.19 16.92
N LEU A 11 -9.01 47.81 17.97
CA LEU A 11 -9.08 46.42 18.45
C LEU A 11 -9.67 45.49 17.39
N LEU A 12 -10.68 45.94 16.66
CA LEU A 12 -11.29 45.15 15.60
C LEU A 12 -10.32 44.91 14.44
N VAL A 13 -9.63 45.96 13.98
CA VAL A 13 -8.61 45.86 12.91
C VAL A 13 -7.45 45.00 13.37
N PHE A 14 -6.96 45.17 14.58
CA PHE A 14 -5.87 44.37 15.16
C PHE A 14 -6.26 42.91 15.26
N SER A 15 -7.49 42.60 15.72
CA SER A 15 -7.99 41.23 15.78
C SER A 15 -8.09 40.56 14.39
N ILE A 16 -8.56 41.30 13.36
CA ILE A 16 -8.62 40.80 11.98
C ILE A 16 -7.22 40.50 11.46
N ILE A 17 -6.27 41.41 11.63
CA ILE A 17 -4.88 41.23 11.22
C ILE A 17 -4.26 40.03 11.94
N SER A 18 -4.45 39.92 13.25
CA SER A 18 -3.97 38.79 14.04
C SER A 18 -4.55 37.45 13.56
N CYS A 19 -5.84 37.39 13.25
CA CYS A 19 -6.47 36.18 12.69
C CYS A 19 -5.89 35.82 11.31
N ILE A 20 -5.66 36.82 10.45
CA ILE A 20 -5.04 36.56 9.12
C ILE A 20 -3.63 36.01 9.30
N ILE A 21 -2.82 36.61 10.19
CA ILE A 21 -1.46 36.14 10.47
C ILE A 21 -1.49 34.71 11.00
N LEU A 22 -2.38 34.40 11.94
CA LEU A 22 -2.52 33.05 12.49
C LEU A 22 -2.94 32.03 11.41
N LEU A 23 -3.85 32.39 10.50
CA LEU A 23 -4.25 31.52 9.38
C LEU A 23 -3.10 31.26 8.40
N LEU A 24 -2.33 32.32 8.05
CA LEU A 24 -1.15 32.17 7.20
C LEU A 24 -0.06 31.32 7.87
N PHE A 25 0.14 31.49 9.18
CA PHE A 25 1.09 30.67 9.94
C PHE A 25 0.62 29.23 10.03
N TYR A 26 -0.67 29.00 10.24
CA TYR A 26 -1.26 27.64 10.26
C TYR A 26 -1.04 26.93 8.94
N ASP A 27 -1.33 27.59 7.81
CA ASP A 27 -1.13 27.02 6.48
C ASP A 27 0.36 26.77 6.16
N ALA A 28 1.25 27.68 6.59
CA ALA A 28 2.70 27.53 6.43
C ALA A 28 3.30 26.42 7.31
N LEU A 29 2.74 26.17 8.49
CA LEU A 29 3.20 25.14 9.43
C LEU A 29 2.58 23.77 9.18
N MET A 30 1.44 23.70 8.42
CA MET A 30 0.90 22.43 8.01
C MET A 30 1.74 21.87 6.85
N PRO A 31 2.59 20.86 7.09
CA PRO A 31 3.38 20.30 6.02
C PRO A 31 2.41 19.63 5.03
N ASN A 32 2.42 20.09 3.78
CA ASN A 32 1.87 19.32 2.66
C ASN A 32 2.72 18.05 2.49
N VAL A 33 2.48 17.06 3.34
CA VAL A 33 3.19 15.78 3.31
C VAL A 33 2.73 15.04 2.06
N LYS A 34 3.42 15.30 0.95
CA LYS A 34 3.30 14.44 -0.22
C LYS A 34 4.05 13.14 0.08
N LEU A 35 3.38 12.02 -0.08
CA LEU A 35 4.04 10.73 0.01
C LEU A 35 5.19 10.68 -1.01
N PRO A 36 6.38 10.20 -0.62
CA PRO A 36 7.50 10.07 -1.54
C PRO A 36 7.18 9.04 -2.62
N ILE A 37 7.55 9.33 -3.87
CA ILE A 37 7.52 8.34 -4.94
C ILE A 37 8.87 7.64 -4.93
N PHE A 38 8.92 6.45 -4.37
CA PHE A 38 10.14 5.65 -4.32
C PHE A 38 10.56 5.21 -5.72
N GLN A 39 11.85 5.30 -5.97
CA GLN A 39 12.50 4.84 -7.20
C GLN A 39 13.50 3.75 -6.83
N PRO A 40 13.85 2.82 -7.74
CA PRO A 40 14.82 1.76 -7.45
C PRO A 40 16.13 2.27 -6.82
N ALA A 41 16.66 3.39 -7.29
CA ALA A 41 17.88 3.99 -6.72
C ALA A 41 17.72 4.59 -5.32
N MET A 42 16.51 4.65 -4.77
CA MET A 42 16.20 5.20 -3.44
C MET A 42 15.92 4.11 -2.40
N VAL A 43 15.80 2.87 -2.84
CA VAL A 43 15.52 1.71 -1.99
C VAL A 43 16.80 0.95 -1.70
N ASN A 44 16.83 0.16 -0.63
CA ASN A 44 17.97 -0.70 -0.31
C ASN A 44 18.32 -1.58 -1.52
N PHE A 45 19.59 -1.54 -1.96
CA PHE A 45 20.08 -2.30 -3.11
C PHE A 45 19.84 -3.81 -3.04
N GLU A 46 19.72 -4.36 -1.84
CA GLU A 46 19.39 -5.78 -1.67
C GLU A 46 17.97 -6.13 -2.12
N LEU A 47 17.05 -5.16 -2.09
CA LEU A 47 15.65 -5.32 -2.48
C LEU A 47 15.39 -4.98 -3.94
N VAL A 48 16.41 -4.55 -4.68
CA VAL A 48 16.26 -4.06 -6.05
C VAL A 48 17.10 -4.93 -7.01
N ASP A 49 16.45 -5.40 -8.07
CA ASP A 49 17.14 -6.11 -9.15
C ASP A 49 18.28 -5.25 -9.71
N SER A 50 19.48 -5.85 -9.87
CA SER A 50 20.70 -5.16 -10.31
C SER A 50 20.53 -4.41 -11.64
N THR A 51 19.64 -4.90 -12.49
CA THR A 51 19.36 -4.29 -13.81
C THR A 51 18.64 -2.96 -13.72
N ILE A 52 17.91 -2.69 -12.62
CA ILE A 52 17.11 -1.48 -12.43
C ILE A 52 17.59 -0.59 -11.27
N GLN A 53 18.58 -0.99 -10.49
CA GLN A 53 19.10 -0.24 -9.32
C GLN A 53 19.47 1.21 -9.64
N HIS A 54 19.90 1.50 -10.87
CA HIS A 54 20.28 2.84 -11.31
C HIS A 54 19.10 3.73 -11.72
N HIS A 55 17.88 3.20 -11.80
CA HIS A 55 16.70 3.97 -12.21
C HIS A 55 16.31 4.97 -11.13
N LYS A 56 16.38 6.26 -11.46
CA LYS A 56 16.06 7.39 -10.56
C LYS A 56 14.71 8.02 -10.82
N LYS A 57 14.03 7.65 -11.91
CA LYS A 57 12.76 8.27 -12.33
C LYS A 57 11.91 7.25 -13.10
N PHE A 58 10.60 7.54 -13.17
CA PHE A 58 9.63 6.81 -13.98
C PHE A 58 9.36 5.36 -13.55
N HIS A 59 9.81 4.96 -12.35
CA HIS A 59 9.42 3.66 -11.82
C HIS A 59 7.91 3.64 -11.54
N ARG A 60 7.26 2.56 -11.95
CA ARG A 60 5.84 2.30 -11.71
C ARG A 60 5.63 0.81 -11.48
N ILE A 61 4.54 0.46 -10.81
CA ILE A 61 4.10 -0.92 -10.73
C ILE A 61 3.74 -1.41 -12.14
N ALA A 62 4.28 -2.55 -12.55
CA ALA A 62 3.99 -3.15 -13.85
C ALA A 62 2.51 -3.55 -13.94
N ASP A 63 2.00 -3.60 -15.15
CA ASP A 63 0.67 -4.10 -15.43
C ASP A 63 0.60 -5.58 -15.06
N PHE A 64 -0.46 -6.00 -14.39
CA PHE A 64 -0.67 -7.39 -13.98
C PHE A 64 -2.11 -7.81 -14.19
N SER A 65 -2.32 -9.15 -14.27
CA SER A 65 -3.65 -9.74 -14.40
C SER A 65 -3.68 -11.09 -13.66
N LEU A 66 -4.20 -11.10 -12.45
CA LEU A 66 -4.19 -12.23 -11.52
C LEU A 66 -5.62 -12.64 -11.15
N THR A 67 -5.79 -13.83 -10.59
CA THR A 67 -7.11 -14.34 -10.18
C THR A 67 -7.27 -14.23 -8.67
N ASN A 68 -8.38 -13.64 -8.20
CA ASN A 68 -8.65 -13.51 -6.79
C ASN A 68 -9.34 -14.74 -6.17
N GLN A 69 -9.55 -14.70 -4.85
CA GLN A 69 -10.21 -15.74 -4.05
C GLN A 69 -11.63 -16.09 -4.53
N ASN A 70 -12.26 -15.27 -5.34
CA ASN A 70 -13.60 -15.52 -5.92
C ASN A 70 -13.53 -16.00 -7.37
N GLY A 71 -12.35 -16.30 -7.91
CA GLY A 71 -12.16 -16.68 -9.30
C GLY A 71 -12.31 -15.53 -10.31
N LYS A 72 -12.36 -14.28 -9.82
CA LYS A 72 -12.45 -13.10 -10.67
C LYS A 72 -11.04 -12.63 -11.04
N THR A 73 -10.86 -12.25 -12.30
CA THR A 73 -9.63 -11.58 -12.74
C THR A 73 -9.55 -10.19 -12.13
N ILE A 74 -8.42 -9.89 -11.52
CA ILE A 74 -8.05 -8.60 -10.93
C ILE A 74 -6.79 -8.10 -11.62
N SER A 75 -6.82 -6.86 -12.06
CA SER A 75 -5.72 -6.21 -12.78
C SER A 75 -5.32 -4.89 -12.12
N HIS A 76 -4.21 -4.34 -12.55
CA HIS A 76 -3.77 -3.00 -12.14
C HIS A 76 -4.84 -1.91 -12.37
N LEU A 77 -5.76 -2.12 -13.34
CA LEU A 77 -6.85 -1.17 -13.65
C LEU A 77 -7.90 -1.09 -12.53
N ASP A 78 -8.10 -2.17 -11.76
CA ASP A 78 -9.04 -2.21 -10.65
C ASP A 78 -8.61 -1.28 -9.49
N PHE A 79 -7.33 -0.91 -9.46
CA PHE A 79 -6.72 -0.02 -8.46
C PHE A 79 -6.47 1.40 -8.97
N LYS A 80 -6.82 1.69 -10.23
CA LYS A 80 -6.61 3.02 -10.81
C LYS A 80 -7.37 4.09 -10.01
N GLY A 81 -6.63 5.11 -9.56
CA GLY A 81 -7.18 6.21 -8.73
C GLY A 81 -7.43 5.83 -7.27
N LYS A 82 -6.96 4.66 -6.83
CA LYS A 82 -7.04 4.21 -5.44
C LYS A 82 -5.65 4.07 -4.83
N ILE A 83 -5.59 4.13 -3.52
CA ILE A 83 -4.45 3.67 -2.75
C ILE A 83 -4.68 2.19 -2.43
N TYR A 84 -3.65 1.36 -2.55
CA TYR A 84 -3.75 0.00 -2.04
C TYR A 84 -2.49 -0.40 -1.29
N VAL A 85 -2.68 -1.22 -0.26
CA VAL A 85 -1.59 -1.84 0.49
C VAL A 85 -1.40 -3.24 -0.07
N ALA A 86 -0.17 -3.54 -0.51
CA ALA A 86 0.19 -4.83 -1.05
C ALA A 86 1.09 -5.62 -0.10
N ASP A 87 0.92 -6.94 -0.07
CA ASP A 87 1.83 -7.87 0.59
C ASP A 87 1.99 -9.18 -0.20
N PHE A 88 2.94 -9.99 0.24
CA PHE A 88 3.25 -11.29 -0.34
C PHE A 88 3.17 -12.35 0.76
N PHE A 89 2.29 -13.33 0.58
CA PHE A 89 1.96 -14.33 1.60
C PHE A 89 1.78 -15.73 1.02
N PHE A 90 1.58 -16.71 1.86
CA PHE A 90 1.06 -18.03 1.48
C PHE A 90 0.23 -18.64 2.61
N THR A 91 -0.83 -19.38 2.25
CA THR A 91 -1.84 -19.83 3.21
C THR A 91 -1.33 -20.85 4.22
N THR A 92 -0.23 -21.53 3.94
CA THR A 92 0.36 -22.59 4.78
C THR A 92 1.56 -22.12 5.62
N CYS A 93 1.82 -20.81 5.67
CA CYS A 93 2.89 -20.25 6.49
C CYS A 93 2.55 -20.43 7.97
N PRO A 94 3.45 -21.05 8.77
CA PRO A 94 3.16 -21.32 10.17
C PRO A 94 3.55 -20.17 11.12
N THR A 95 4.15 -19.10 10.60
CA THR A 95 4.78 -18.06 11.42
C THR A 95 4.37 -16.65 10.95
N ILE A 96 5.26 -15.94 10.27
CA ILE A 96 5.16 -14.51 9.99
C ILE A 96 3.89 -14.10 9.21
N CYS A 97 3.38 -14.94 8.30
CA CYS A 97 2.18 -14.60 7.53
C CYS A 97 0.92 -14.53 8.42
N ILE A 98 0.94 -15.17 9.59
CA ILE A 98 -0.17 -15.07 10.57
C ILE A 98 -0.22 -13.62 11.07
N ASP A 99 0.92 -13.10 11.56
CA ASP A 99 1.01 -11.74 12.09
C ASP A 99 0.75 -10.69 11.00
N MET A 100 1.26 -10.91 9.77
CA MET A 100 0.99 -10.05 8.62
C MET A 100 -0.49 -10.02 8.30
N THR A 101 -1.15 -11.17 8.23
CA THR A 101 -2.60 -11.24 7.97
C THR A 101 -3.40 -10.54 9.07
N ASP A 102 -3.03 -10.71 10.34
CA ASP A 102 -3.69 -10.05 11.46
C ASP A 102 -3.50 -8.52 11.40
N ASN A 103 -2.35 -8.04 10.96
CA ASN A 103 -2.12 -6.62 10.72
C ASN A 103 -2.94 -6.10 9.54
N MET A 104 -3.03 -6.85 8.44
CA MET A 104 -3.89 -6.51 7.30
C MET A 104 -5.38 -6.46 7.71
N LEU A 105 -5.83 -7.33 8.61
CA LEU A 105 -7.19 -7.30 9.17
C LEU A 105 -7.45 -6.03 9.98
N LYS A 106 -6.46 -5.54 10.74
CA LYS A 106 -6.56 -4.26 11.44
C LYS A 106 -6.71 -3.11 10.44
N VAL A 107 -5.87 -3.10 9.41
CA VAL A 107 -5.97 -2.09 8.32
C VAL A 107 -7.33 -2.20 7.63
N GLN A 108 -7.79 -3.41 7.27
CA GLN A 108 -9.11 -3.62 6.67
C GLN A 108 -10.24 -2.98 7.50
N LYS A 109 -10.19 -3.15 8.82
CA LYS A 109 -11.18 -2.58 9.74
C LYS A 109 -11.22 -1.06 9.68
N GLU A 110 -10.05 -0.42 9.65
CA GLU A 110 -9.93 1.04 9.59
C GLU A 110 -10.43 1.60 8.25
N ILE A 111 -10.11 0.93 7.15
CA ILE A 111 -10.43 1.42 5.80
C ILE A 111 -11.78 0.95 5.26
N LYS A 112 -12.53 0.15 5.99
CA LYS A 112 -13.72 -0.54 5.44
C LYS A 112 -14.74 0.40 4.80
N ASN A 113 -14.87 1.61 5.31
CA ASN A 113 -15.79 2.64 4.83
C ASN A 113 -15.17 3.61 3.81
N ASN A 114 -13.88 3.51 3.51
CA ASN A 114 -13.20 4.36 2.55
C ASN A 114 -13.12 3.66 1.18
N PRO A 115 -13.87 4.08 0.15
CA PRO A 115 -13.89 3.42 -1.16
C PRO A 115 -12.56 3.54 -1.93
N ASN A 116 -11.72 4.49 -1.54
CA ASN A 116 -10.48 4.81 -2.25
C ASN A 116 -9.26 4.03 -1.75
N ILE A 117 -9.43 3.17 -0.73
CA ILE A 117 -8.34 2.35 -0.20
C ILE A 117 -8.72 0.88 -0.30
N MET A 118 -7.78 0.06 -0.77
CA MET A 118 -7.91 -1.37 -1.01
C MET A 118 -6.73 -2.15 -0.41
N LEU A 119 -6.87 -3.46 -0.30
CA LEU A 119 -5.81 -4.38 0.09
C LEU A 119 -5.62 -5.43 -1.00
N LEU A 120 -4.37 -5.83 -1.22
CA LEU A 120 -3.99 -6.78 -2.27
C LEU A 120 -2.87 -7.70 -1.77
N SER A 121 -3.19 -8.97 -1.53
CA SER A 121 -2.22 -9.97 -1.08
C SER A 121 -1.91 -10.96 -2.20
N HIS A 122 -0.63 -11.07 -2.56
CA HIS A 122 -0.17 -11.95 -3.62
C HIS A 122 0.31 -13.28 -3.03
N SER A 123 -0.27 -14.40 -3.45
CA SER A 123 0.24 -15.70 -3.03
C SER A 123 1.57 -16.00 -3.71
N VAL A 124 2.60 -16.32 -2.93
CA VAL A 124 3.91 -16.74 -3.43
C VAL A 124 3.99 -18.24 -3.71
N THR A 125 2.94 -18.99 -3.38
CA THR A 125 2.82 -20.44 -3.66
C THR A 125 1.57 -20.76 -4.51
N PRO A 126 1.42 -20.17 -5.71
CA PRO A 126 0.17 -20.27 -6.47
C PRO A 126 -0.22 -21.70 -6.85
N LYS A 127 0.73 -22.63 -6.94
CA LYS A 127 0.42 -24.06 -7.15
C LYS A 127 -0.28 -24.69 -5.94
N ILE A 128 -0.04 -24.20 -4.74
CA ILE A 128 -0.63 -24.66 -3.50
C ILE A 128 -1.90 -23.84 -3.19
N ASP A 129 -1.84 -22.54 -3.38
CA ASP A 129 -2.89 -21.59 -3.06
C ASP A 129 -3.83 -21.40 -4.25
N SER A 130 -4.57 -22.46 -4.56
CA SER A 130 -5.64 -22.43 -5.56
C SER A 130 -6.78 -21.49 -5.13
N VAL A 131 -7.61 -21.06 -6.10
CA VAL A 131 -8.79 -20.22 -5.83
C VAL A 131 -9.67 -20.76 -4.70
N PRO A 132 -10.06 -22.06 -4.67
CA PRO A 132 -10.83 -22.60 -3.56
C PRO A 132 -10.11 -22.50 -2.21
N LYS A 133 -8.78 -22.67 -2.19
CA LYS A 133 -8.00 -22.60 -0.96
C LYS A 133 -7.89 -21.15 -0.47
N LEU A 134 -7.67 -20.19 -1.37
CA LEU A 134 -7.71 -18.77 -1.05
C LEU A 134 -9.10 -18.35 -0.55
N LYS A 135 -10.17 -18.87 -1.15
CA LYS A 135 -11.54 -18.58 -0.68
C LYS A 135 -11.78 -19.10 0.73
N LYS A 136 -11.36 -20.33 1.01
CA LYS A 136 -11.44 -20.91 2.36
C LYS A 136 -10.67 -20.05 3.36
N TYR A 137 -9.42 -19.70 3.06
CA TYR A 137 -8.57 -18.84 3.88
C TYR A 137 -9.22 -17.46 4.12
N ALA A 138 -9.76 -16.85 3.07
CA ALA A 138 -10.44 -15.55 3.18
C ALA A 138 -11.62 -15.60 4.14
N LEU A 139 -12.45 -16.65 4.08
CA LEU A 139 -13.58 -16.85 4.98
C LEU A 139 -13.13 -17.07 6.43
N GLU A 140 -12.14 -17.92 6.65
CA GLU A 140 -11.58 -18.22 7.98
C GLU A 140 -10.97 -16.97 8.64
N LYS A 141 -10.35 -16.11 7.87
CA LYS A 141 -9.72 -14.88 8.36
C LYS A 141 -10.67 -13.67 8.42
N GLY A 142 -11.85 -13.73 7.82
CA GLY A 142 -12.79 -12.61 7.80
C GLY A 142 -12.42 -11.51 6.79
N VAL A 143 -11.86 -11.90 5.65
CA VAL A 143 -11.55 -11.00 4.54
C VAL A 143 -12.83 -10.48 3.91
N ILE A 144 -12.92 -9.17 3.73
CA ILE A 144 -14.05 -8.50 3.06
C ILE A 144 -13.74 -8.39 1.57
N ASP A 145 -14.41 -9.18 0.75
CA ASP A 145 -14.15 -9.33 -0.70
C ASP A 145 -14.16 -7.99 -1.49
N THR A 146 -14.89 -6.98 -1.02
CA THR A 146 -14.95 -5.66 -1.65
C THR A 146 -13.79 -4.75 -1.27
N LYS A 147 -12.96 -5.16 -0.30
CA LYS A 147 -11.84 -4.39 0.22
C LYS A 147 -10.50 -5.05 0.04
N TRP A 148 -10.48 -6.36 0.06
CA TRP A 148 -9.24 -7.11 0.07
C TRP A 148 -9.28 -8.28 -0.92
N HIS A 149 -8.37 -8.25 -1.89
CA HIS A 149 -8.17 -9.32 -2.85
C HIS A 149 -6.95 -10.15 -2.47
N LEU A 150 -7.17 -11.45 -2.29
CA LEU A 150 -6.11 -12.45 -2.20
C LEU A 150 -5.94 -13.04 -3.59
N VAL A 151 -4.79 -12.81 -4.23
CA VAL A 151 -4.61 -13.18 -5.63
C VAL A 151 -3.60 -14.31 -5.82
N THR A 152 -3.84 -15.11 -6.85
CA THR A 152 -2.99 -16.19 -7.32
C THR A 152 -2.88 -16.12 -8.85
N GLY A 153 -1.91 -16.80 -9.43
CA GLY A 153 -1.69 -16.77 -10.88
C GLY A 153 -0.37 -17.42 -11.28
N ASP A 154 0.26 -16.92 -12.32
CA ASP A 154 1.57 -17.40 -12.72
C ASP A 154 2.63 -17.02 -11.69
N LYS A 155 3.41 -18.02 -11.24
CA LYS A 155 4.44 -17.80 -10.21
C LYS A 155 5.49 -16.80 -10.66
N LYS A 156 5.92 -16.89 -11.91
CA LYS A 156 6.96 -16.02 -12.44
C LYS A 156 6.49 -14.57 -12.48
N GLU A 157 5.25 -14.34 -12.94
CA GLU A 157 4.63 -13.00 -12.95
C GLU A 157 4.59 -12.40 -11.53
N ILE A 158 4.11 -13.16 -10.54
CA ILE A 158 4.03 -12.70 -9.14
C ILE A 158 5.42 -12.36 -8.59
N TYR A 159 6.42 -13.18 -8.90
CA TYR A 159 7.79 -12.98 -8.44
C TYR A 159 8.50 -11.80 -9.12
N GLU A 160 8.22 -11.58 -10.40
CA GLU A 160 8.70 -10.38 -11.11
C GLU A 160 8.05 -9.10 -10.56
N LEU A 161 6.75 -9.13 -10.26
CA LEU A 161 6.08 -8.03 -9.58
C LEU A 161 6.75 -7.71 -8.24
N ALA A 162 6.98 -8.72 -7.40
CA ALA A 162 7.61 -8.54 -6.09
C ALA A 162 9.01 -7.91 -6.19
N ARG A 163 9.83 -8.38 -7.12
CA ARG A 163 11.24 -7.99 -7.26
C ARG A 163 11.44 -6.70 -8.03
N LYS A 164 10.73 -6.53 -9.14
CA LYS A 164 11.00 -5.44 -10.10
C LYS A 164 10.00 -4.29 -10.01
N SER A 165 8.79 -4.57 -9.52
CA SER A 165 7.75 -3.55 -9.46
C SER A 165 7.51 -3.04 -8.04
N TYR A 166 7.27 -3.94 -7.10
CA TYR A 166 7.03 -3.56 -5.70
C TYR A 166 8.32 -3.34 -4.91
N LEU A 167 9.46 -3.80 -5.40
CA LEU A 167 10.77 -3.70 -4.71
C LEU A 167 10.70 -4.27 -3.29
N ALA A 168 9.96 -5.35 -3.12
CA ALA A 168 9.57 -5.90 -1.83
C ALA A 168 10.54 -6.96 -1.30
N VAL A 169 11.33 -7.58 -2.16
CA VAL A 169 12.16 -8.74 -1.85
C VAL A 169 13.49 -8.69 -2.57
N LYS A 170 14.47 -9.44 -2.06
CA LYS A 170 15.78 -9.59 -2.70
C LYS A 170 15.66 -10.02 -4.15
N ALA A 171 16.52 -9.45 -4.98
CA ALA A 171 16.52 -9.64 -6.43
C ALA A 171 16.93 -11.05 -6.87
N SER A 172 17.53 -11.87 -5.98
CA SER A 172 18.01 -13.21 -6.29
C SER A 172 16.86 -14.20 -6.47
N GLY A 173 16.90 -14.97 -7.56
CA GLY A 173 15.95 -16.04 -7.87
C GLY A 173 15.32 -15.88 -9.25
N ASP A 174 14.87 -16.98 -9.82
CA ASP A 174 14.40 -17.12 -11.19
C ASP A 174 12.88 -17.38 -11.32
N GLY A 175 12.15 -17.41 -10.18
CA GLY A 175 10.75 -17.81 -10.13
C GLY A 175 10.51 -19.30 -10.33
N GLY A 176 11.59 -20.11 -10.37
CA GLY A 176 11.55 -21.56 -10.56
C GLY A 176 10.94 -22.32 -9.37
N PRO A 177 10.90 -23.67 -9.46
CA PRO A 177 10.23 -24.51 -8.44
C PRO A 177 10.80 -24.33 -7.02
N PHE A 178 12.10 -24.06 -6.93
CA PHE A 178 12.84 -23.93 -5.64
C PHE A 178 12.96 -22.49 -5.17
N ASP A 179 12.58 -21.52 -6.00
CA ASP A 179 12.60 -20.12 -5.62
C ASP A 179 11.44 -19.84 -4.66
N MET A 180 11.73 -19.22 -3.51
CA MET A 180 10.72 -18.88 -2.50
C MET A 180 10.94 -17.47 -2.00
N ILE A 181 9.94 -16.63 -2.19
CA ILE A 181 9.93 -15.27 -1.68
C ILE A 181 9.51 -15.27 -0.20
N HIS A 182 10.30 -14.58 0.62
CA HIS A 182 9.95 -14.24 2.00
C HIS A 182 10.13 -12.74 2.19
N THR A 183 9.10 -12.05 2.62
CA THR A 183 9.14 -10.64 2.95
C THR A 183 8.12 -10.31 4.03
N GLU A 184 8.50 -9.41 4.94
CA GLU A 184 7.64 -8.87 5.99
C GLU A 184 7.11 -7.47 5.60
N ASN A 185 7.45 -7.02 4.41
CA ASN A 185 7.15 -5.66 3.97
C ASN A 185 5.71 -5.54 3.48
N PHE A 186 5.03 -4.50 3.95
CA PHE A 186 3.85 -3.92 3.32
C PHE A 186 4.28 -2.78 2.39
N ILE A 187 3.68 -2.73 1.22
CA ILE A 187 4.01 -1.78 0.16
C ILE A 187 2.76 -0.94 -0.15
#